data_b71b5ebb02944ccd5a2b29f40b8260cd
#
_entry.id   b71b5ebb02944ccd5a2b29f40b8260cd
#
_cell.length_a   1.000
_cell.length_b   1.000
_cell.length_c   1.000
_cell.angle_alpha   90.00
_cell.angle_beta   90.00
_cell.angle_gamma   90.00
#
_symmetry.space_group_name_H-M   'P 1'
#
loop_
_entity.id
_entity.type
_entity.pdbx_description
1 polymer ?
#
loop_
_entity_poly.entity_id
_entity_poly.type
_entity_poly.pdbx_seq_one_letter_code
_entity_poly.pdbx_strand_id
1 'polypeptide(L)'
;TCALPICFYQNHRLYVNSRDDNQLRGEEVDLSTLKSNCGNKTMDGDRILNPCGSVANSLFNDIYTLVSPMTLTLNESHIAWKYDLEKFKNPSNYGDPSYKWLYESYPDLIPKEKSEDSASASFNGGGVQNEHFIVWMRAAALPRFRKLYGRIERDIPAGTQLEFQVKANFFVNNMEKALVVTTTNWLGGRNLFLGWSYVGVGVFCLLFAIAFIVKQLTCPRKLGDVKY
;
A
#
# COMPACT_ATOMS: atom_id res chain seq x y z
N THR A 1 0.02 -2.45 -11.28
CA THR A 1 0.42 -3.80 -10.83
C THR A 1 0.40 -3.85 -9.32
N CYS A 2 -0.30 -4.80 -8.75
CA CYS A 2 -0.44 -4.96 -7.29
C CYS A 2 -0.02 -6.37 -6.90
N ALA A 3 0.74 -6.50 -5.81
CA ALA A 3 0.98 -7.77 -5.15
C ALA A 3 -0.19 -8.11 -4.20
N LEU A 4 -0.62 -9.34 -4.21
CA LEU A 4 -1.80 -9.80 -3.46
C LEU A 4 -1.42 -11.00 -2.57
N PRO A 5 -1.10 -10.79 -1.28
CA PRO A 5 -1.15 -11.87 -0.31
C PRO A 5 -2.60 -12.18 0.06
N ILE A 6 -2.94 -13.48 0.06
CA ILE A 6 -4.27 -13.98 0.43
C ILE A 6 -4.15 -14.70 1.76
N CYS A 7 -5.08 -14.47 2.68
CA CYS A 7 -5.08 -15.00 4.05
C CYS A 7 -3.97 -14.48 4.97
N PHE A 8 -3.42 -13.30 4.72
CA PHE A 8 -2.50 -12.64 5.63
C PHE A 8 -3.23 -11.55 6.43
N TYR A 9 -3.33 -11.72 7.75
CA TYR A 9 -4.12 -10.86 8.64
C TYR A 9 -3.29 -9.68 9.17
N GLN A 10 -3.12 -8.63 8.38
CA GLN A 10 -2.43 -7.41 8.84
C GLN A 10 -3.19 -6.64 9.93
N ASN A 11 -4.51 -6.82 10.03
CA ASN A 11 -5.35 -6.15 11.04
C ASN A 11 -5.45 -6.87 12.38
N HIS A 12 -4.72 -7.98 12.56
CA HIS A 12 -4.68 -8.64 13.87
C HIS A 12 -4.05 -7.69 14.90
N ARG A 13 -4.70 -7.50 16.05
CA ARG A 13 -4.32 -6.50 17.07
C ARG A 13 -2.84 -6.56 17.46
N LEU A 14 -2.32 -7.75 17.74
CA LEU A 14 -0.93 -7.93 18.13
C LEU A 14 0.05 -7.60 17.00
N TYR A 15 -0.34 -7.85 15.75
CA TYR A 15 0.48 -7.56 14.59
C TYR A 15 0.52 -6.05 14.31
N VAL A 16 -0.64 -5.39 14.22
CA VAL A 16 -0.75 -3.94 13.94
C VAL A 16 -0.03 -3.09 14.98
N ASN A 17 -0.13 -3.47 16.25
CA ASN A 17 0.50 -2.74 17.34
C ASN A 17 2.00 -3.04 17.48
N SER A 18 2.51 -4.10 16.84
CA SER A 18 3.92 -4.48 16.92
C SER A 18 4.76 -3.65 15.96
N ARG A 19 4.96 -2.38 16.29
CA ARG A 19 5.79 -1.41 15.59
C ARG A 19 6.13 -0.24 16.50
N ASP A 20 7.17 0.50 16.21
CA ASP A 20 7.51 1.73 16.89
C ASP A 20 7.51 2.91 15.90
N ASP A 21 6.59 3.86 16.12
CA ASP A 21 6.42 4.99 15.22
C ASP A 21 7.55 6.03 15.36
N ASN A 22 8.26 6.07 16.48
CA ASN A 22 9.39 6.99 16.70
C ASN A 22 10.61 6.50 15.91
N GLN A 23 10.91 5.17 15.94
CA GLN A 23 11.93 4.60 15.06
C GLN A 23 11.64 4.89 13.58
N LEU A 24 10.36 4.78 13.16
CA LEU A 24 9.97 5.05 11.78
C LEU A 24 10.13 6.53 11.40
N ARG A 25 10.13 7.44 12.36
CA ARG A 25 10.43 8.87 12.16
C ARG A 25 11.93 9.19 12.21
N GLY A 26 12.77 8.20 12.47
CA GLY A 26 14.21 8.37 12.61
C GLY A 26 14.64 8.85 14.00
N GLU A 27 13.83 8.66 15.01
CA GLU A 27 14.18 8.97 16.39
C GLU A 27 14.89 7.77 17.03
N GLU A 28 15.86 8.06 17.89
CA GLU A 28 16.51 7.04 18.72
C GLU A 28 15.61 6.70 19.90
N VAL A 29 15.31 5.43 20.08
CA VAL A 29 14.36 4.95 21.10
C VAL A 29 15.06 3.95 22.01
N ASP A 30 14.81 4.10 23.30
CA ASP A 30 15.33 3.20 24.33
C ASP A 30 14.82 1.75 24.17
N LEU A 31 15.69 0.79 24.47
CA LEU A 31 15.40 -0.64 24.32
C LEU A 31 14.19 -1.10 25.16
N SER A 32 13.96 -0.51 26.32
CA SER A 32 12.81 -0.86 27.16
C SER A 32 11.49 -0.48 26.49
N THR A 33 11.45 0.70 25.87
CA THR A 33 10.31 1.20 25.10
C THR A 33 10.08 0.34 23.85
N LEU A 34 11.16 -0.03 23.14
CA LEU A 34 11.06 -0.91 21.98
C LEU A 34 10.51 -2.29 22.33
N LYS A 35 10.94 -2.87 23.46
CA LYS A 35 10.38 -4.15 23.94
C LYS A 35 8.90 -4.05 24.27
N SER A 36 8.44 -2.92 24.81
CA SER A 36 7.03 -2.68 25.08
C SER A 36 6.20 -2.58 23.78
N ASN A 37 6.71 -1.85 22.79
CA ASN A 37 5.98 -1.56 21.55
C ASN A 37 6.06 -2.69 20.52
N CYS A 38 7.23 -3.34 20.40
CA CYS A 38 7.50 -4.32 19.36
C CYS A 38 7.42 -5.79 19.84
N GLY A 39 7.40 -6.01 21.16
CA GLY A 39 7.35 -7.34 21.75
C GLY A 39 8.56 -8.21 21.34
N ASN A 40 8.30 -9.44 20.93
CA ASN A 40 9.34 -10.42 20.60
C ASN A 40 10.19 -10.06 19.35
N LYS A 41 9.75 -9.10 18.54
CA LYS A 41 10.47 -8.64 17.34
C LYS A 41 11.22 -7.34 17.58
N THR A 42 11.95 -7.27 18.69
CA THR A 42 12.79 -6.12 19.07
C THR A 42 14.25 -6.37 18.75
N MET A 43 14.71 -7.60 18.86
CA MET A 43 16.11 -7.99 18.66
C MET A 43 16.23 -9.17 17.70
N ASP A 44 17.38 -9.29 17.05
CA ASP A 44 17.82 -10.45 16.31
C ASP A 44 19.26 -10.80 16.75
N GLY A 45 19.38 -11.86 17.56
CA GLY A 45 20.58 -12.15 18.33
C GLY A 45 20.91 -11.00 19.29
N ASP A 46 22.12 -10.45 19.19
CA ASP A 46 22.59 -9.37 20.05
C ASP A 46 22.31 -7.96 19.48
N ARG A 47 21.74 -7.86 18.28
CA ARG A 47 21.48 -6.58 17.61
C ARG A 47 20.03 -6.16 17.71
N ILE A 48 19.81 -4.87 17.88
CA ILE A 48 18.47 -4.26 17.91
C ILE A 48 17.94 -4.14 16.48
N LEU A 49 16.71 -4.60 16.25
CA LEU A 49 16.03 -4.41 14.96
C LEU A 49 15.65 -2.94 14.75
N ASN A 50 16.02 -2.37 13.62
CA ASN A 50 15.58 -1.04 13.22
C ASN A 50 15.08 -1.02 11.77
N PRO A 51 13.76 -0.86 11.58
CA PRO A 51 12.72 -0.76 12.59
C PRO A 51 12.36 -2.11 13.23
N CYS A 52 11.94 -2.07 14.49
CA CYS A 52 11.45 -3.24 15.20
C CYS A 52 9.99 -3.56 14.85
N GLY A 53 9.54 -4.71 15.31
CA GLY A 53 8.14 -5.14 15.23
C GLY A 53 7.81 -6.08 14.10
N SER A 54 6.69 -6.76 14.26
CA SER A 54 6.23 -7.79 13.33
C SER A 54 5.84 -7.22 11.97
N VAL A 55 5.31 -6.00 11.93
CA VAL A 55 4.88 -5.36 10.66
C VAL A 55 6.08 -5.10 9.76
N ALA A 56 7.15 -4.52 10.31
CA ALA A 56 8.37 -4.20 9.57
C ALA A 56 9.14 -5.47 9.15
N ASN A 57 9.17 -6.47 10.03
CA ASN A 57 9.94 -7.69 9.82
C ASN A 57 9.16 -8.83 9.14
N SER A 58 8.05 -8.50 8.49
CA SER A 58 7.29 -9.37 7.59
C SER A 58 7.02 -8.69 6.25
N LEU A 59 7.94 -7.85 5.79
CA LEU A 59 7.82 -7.15 4.52
C LEU A 59 7.67 -8.13 3.36
N PHE A 60 6.70 -7.84 2.49
CA PHE A 60 6.54 -8.56 1.23
C PHE A 60 7.70 -8.21 0.29
N ASN A 61 8.55 -9.18 0.00
CA ASN A 61 9.83 -9.00 -0.67
C ASN A 61 9.96 -9.78 -1.98
N ASP A 62 8.84 -10.17 -2.60
CA ASP A 62 8.87 -10.67 -3.98
C ASP A 62 9.23 -9.53 -4.94
N ILE A 63 9.99 -9.87 -5.98
CA ILE A 63 10.40 -8.91 -7.00
C ILE A 63 9.75 -9.30 -8.32
N TYR A 64 9.16 -8.31 -8.97
CA TYR A 64 8.49 -8.44 -10.26
C TYR A 64 9.22 -7.57 -11.28
N THR A 65 9.80 -8.18 -12.30
CA THR A 65 10.48 -7.46 -13.39
C THR A 65 9.69 -7.69 -14.67
N LEU A 66 9.29 -6.60 -15.34
CA LEU A 66 8.68 -6.68 -16.68
C LEU A 66 9.77 -6.92 -17.72
N VAL A 67 9.71 -8.08 -18.38
CA VAL A 67 10.74 -8.51 -19.37
C VAL A 67 10.29 -8.17 -20.79
N SER A 68 9.01 -8.37 -21.09
CA SER A 68 8.46 -8.16 -22.42
C SER A 68 7.13 -7.43 -22.37
N PRO A 69 6.88 -6.47 -23.28
CA PRO A 69 7.79 -5.94 -24.29
C PRO A 69 8.83 -4.96 -23.68
N MET A 70 10.06 -4.96 -24.21
CA MET A 70 11.16 -4.08 -23.72
C MET A 70 10.87 -2.58 -23.82
N THR A 71 9.83 -2.19 -24.56
CA THR A 71 9.40 -0.79 -24.70
C THR A 71 8.61 -0.30 -23.49
N LEU A 72 8.18 -1.20 -22.63
CA LEU A 72 7.44 -0.90 -21.41
C LEU A 72 8.35 -1.07 -20.19
N THR A 73 8.28 -0.13 -19.28
CA THR A 73 8.99 -0.18 -18.00
C THR A 73 8.01 -0.16 -16.86
N LEU A 74 8.27 -0.93 -15.82
CA LEU A 74 7.54 -0.88 -14.58
C LEU A 74 8.13 0.24 -13.72
N ASN A 75 7.37 1.31 -13.51
CA ASN A 75 7.73 2.40 -12.62
C ASN A 75 7.26 2.07 -11.20
N GLU A 76 8.18 1.91 -10.28
CA GLU A 76 7.94 1.59 -8.87
C GLU A 76 8.05 2.81 -7.96
N SER A 77 8.27 3.99 -8.54
CA SER A 77 8.30 5.26 -7.82
C SER A 77 6.91 5.87 -7.65
N HIS A 78 6.74 6.72 -6.65
CA HIS A 78 5.49 7.40 -6.33
C HIS A 78 4.31 6.43 -6.06
N ILE A 79 4.61 5.25 -5.52
CA ILE A 79 3.61 4.26 -5.12
C ILE A 79 3.09 4.51 -3.70
N ALA A 80 3.88 5.15 -2.85
CA ALA A 80 3.50 5.52 -1.50
C ALA A 80 2.75 6.87 -1.46
N TRP A 81 1.96 7.06 -0.42
CA TRP A 81 1.29 8.34 -0.18
C TRP A 81 2.30 9.41 0.23
N LYS A 82 2.17 10.60 -0.33
CA LYS A 82 3.06 11.73 -0.07
C LYS A 82 3.25 12.02 1.42
N TYR A 83 2.16 12.01 2.20
CA TYR A 83 2.22 12.24 3.65
C TYR A 83 2.97 11.15 4.41
N ASP A 84 2.96 9.92 3.92
CA ASP A 84 3.71 8.84 4.55
C ASP A 84 5.19 8.98 4.23
N LEU A 85 5.55 9.34 2.99
CA LEU A 85 6.94 9.64 2.59
C LEU A 85 7.60 10.70 3.50
N GLU A 86 6.84 11.71 3.90
CA GLU A 86 7.35 12.79 4.77
C GLU A 86 7.59 12.32 6.23
N LYS A 87 6.88 11.27 6.66
CA LYS A 87 6.96 10.76 8.04
C LYS A 87 8.07 9.75 8.24
N PHE A 88 8.39 8.96 7.22
CA PHE A 88 9.41 7.90 7.34
C PHE A 88 10.80 8.49 7.09
N LYS A 89 11.67 8.38 8.09
CA LYS A 89 13.02 8.92 8.05
C LYS A 89 14.01 7.93 8.65
N ASN A 90 15.17 7.82 8.04
CA ASN A 90 16.27 7.08 8.64
C ASN A 90 16.85 7.90 9.80
N PRO A 91 17.25 7.25 10.92
CA PRO A 91 17.85 7.94 12.06
C PRO A 91 19.26 8.42 11.73
N SER A 92 19.78 9.32 12.60
CA SER A 92 21.14 9.88 12.46
C SER A 92 22.25 8.85 12.52
N ASN A 93 22.03 7.76 13.26
CA ASN A 93 22.94 6.63 13.40
C ASN A 93 22.71 5.51 12.36
N TYR A 94 22.07 5.82 11.22
CA TYR A 94 21.80 4.84 10.17
C TYR A 94 23.09 4.19 9.65
N GLY A 95 23.13 2.86 9.72
CA GLY A 95 24.30 2.05 9.36
C GLY A 95 25.17 1.62 10.56
N ASP A 96 24.80 2.00 11.79
CA ASP A 96 25.49 1.54 13.01
C ASP A 96 25.38 0.00 13.14
N PRO A 97 26.51 -0.71 13.35
CA PRO A 97 26.53 -2.18 13.43
C PRO A 97 25.84 -2.77 14.68
N SER A 98 25.52 -1.96 15.69
CA SER A 98 24.73 -2.39 16.85
C SER A 98 23.27 -2.67 16.52
N TYR A 99 22.80 -2.14 15.39
CA TYR A 99 21.47 -2.37 14.86
C TYR A 99 21.47 -3.34 13.69
N LYS A 100 20.37 -4.07 13.52
CA LYS A 100 20.08 -4.82 12.30
C LYS A 100 19.09 -4.02 11.46
N TRP A 101 19.54 -3.58 10.28
CA TRP A 101 18.77 -2.70 9.40
C TRP A 101 17.94 -3.48 8.38
N LEU A 102 16.92 -2.83 7.81
CA LEU A 102 16.05 -3.43 6.78
C LEU A 102 16.82 -3.91 5.55
N TYR A 103 17.84 -3.18 5.09
CA TYR A 103 18.62 -3.57 3.92
C TYR A 103 19.42 -4.87 4.14
N GLU A 104 19.73 -5.22 5.39
CA GLU A 104 20.36 -6.49 5.71
C GLU A 104 19.36 -7.66 5.68
N SER A 105 18.10 -7.39 6.06
CA SER A 105 17.03 -8.38 6.07
C SER A 105 16.41 -8.59 4.68
N TYR A 106 16.39 -7.54 3.86
CA TYR A 106 15.74 -7.51 2.55
C TYR A 106 16.65 -6.87 1.46
N PRO A 107 17.88 -7.42 1.23
CA PRO A 107 18.88 -6.78 0.39
C PRO A 107 18.46 -6.63 -1.07
N ASP A 108 17.61 -7.53 -1.56
CA ASP A 108 17.10 -7.49 -2.94
C ASP A 108 16.08 -6.38 -3.18
N LEU A 109 15.35 -5.95 -2.14
CA LEU A 109 14.26 -4.97 -2.25
C LEU A 109 14.64 -3.59 -1.70
N ILE A 110 15.47 -3.56 -0.65
CA ILE A 110 15.81 -2.34 0.06
C ILE A 110 17.32 -2.10 -0.05
N PRO A 111 17.79 -1.10 -0.80
CA PRO A 111 19.18 -0.73 -0.84
C PRO A 111 19.61 -0.03 0.45
N LYS A 112 20.90 -0.09 0.76
CA LYS A 112 21.49 0.63 1.90
C LYS A 112 21.39 2.14 1.69
N GLU A 113 21.74 2.60 0.49
CA GLU A 113 21.77 4.00 0.13
C GLU A 113 20.87 4.26 -1.09
N LYS A 114 20.48 5.52 -1.26
CA LYS A 114 19.77 5.95 -2.46
C LYS A 114 20.72 5.81 -3.64
N SER A 115 20.44 4.90 -4.55
CA SER A 115 21.22 4.74 -5.78
C SER A 115 20.77 5.78 -6.80
N GLU A 116 21.68 6.68 -7.19
CA GLU A 116 21.44 7.65 -8.28
C GLU A 116 21.57 7.00 -9.66
N ASP A 117 22.27 5.86 -9.75
CA ASP A 117 22.68 5.24 -11.02
C ASP A 117 21.86 4.01 -11.44
N SER A 118 20.86 3.59 -10.67
CA SER A 118 20.06 2.44 -11.09
C SER A 118 19.09 2.86 -12.18
N ALA A 119 19.26 2.30 -13.39
CA ALA A 119 18.28 2.36 -14.49
C ALA A 119 16.91 1.77 -14.10
N SER A 120 16.84 1.06 -13.00
CA SER A 120 15.67 0.76 -12.18
C SER A 120 15.44 1.93 -11.24
N ALA A 121 14.86 3.01 -11.75
CA ALA A 121 14.50 4.22 -11.01
C ALA A 121 13.48 3.97 -9.85
N SER A 122 13.39 2.74 -9.40
CA SER A 122 12.34 2.18 -8.58
C SER A 122 12.56 2.31 -7.08
N PHE A 123 13.74 2.71 -6.62
CA PHE A 123 14.01 2.74 -5.19
C PHE A 123 14.28 4.16 -4.70
N ASN A 124 13.21 4.88 -4.42
CA ASN A 124 13.26 6.20 -3.80
C ASN A 124 13.59 6.10 -2.32
N GLY A 125 14.86 5.95 -1.99
CA GLY A 125 15.34 5.97 -0.63
C GLY A 125 15.81 4.60 -0.11
N GLY A 126 16.84 4.62 0.72
CA GLY A 126 17.32 3.46 1.47
C GLY A 126 16.57 3.26 2.79
N GLY A 127 16.63 2.05 3.34
CA GLY A 127 16.05 1.75 4.65
C GLY A 127 14.56 1.97 4.74
N VAL A 128 14.11 2.71 5.78
CA VAL A 128 12.66 2.96 6.02
C VAL A 128 12.03 3.94 5.03
N GLN A 129 12.82 4.66 4.25
CA GLN A 129 12.34 5.58 3.22
C GLN A 129 12.00 4.89 1.89
N ASN A 130 12.20 3.58 1.81
CA ASN A 130 11.81 2.80 0.64
C ASN A 130 10.29 2.75 0.48
N GLU A 131 9.79 3.05 -0.71
CA GLU A 131 8.35 3.17 -0.96
C GLU A 131 7.60 1.84 -0.82
N HIS A 132 8.21 0.70 -1.18
CA HIS A 132 7.60 -0.62 -0.97
C HIS A 132 7.43 -0.90 0.51
N PHE A 133 8.42 -0.51 1.33
CA PHE A 133 8.30 -0.62 2.77
C PHE A 133 7.17 0.26 3.32
N ILE A 134 7.10 1.53 2.90
CA ILE A 134 6.05 2.46 3.34
C ILE A 134 4.66 1.96 2.97
N VAL A 135 4.49 1.46 1.74
CA VAL A 135 3.24 0.85 1.27
C VAL A 135 2.86 -0.37 2.10
N TRP A 136 3.86 -1.19 2.50
CA TRP A 136 3.62 -2.35 3.35
C TRP A 136 3.17 -1.97 4.75
N MET A 137 3.76 -0.93 5.35
CA MET A 137 3.47 -0.48 6.72
C MET A 137 2.03 0.00 6.91
N ARG A 138 1.30 0.34 5.86
CA ARG A 138 -0.15 0.56 5.92
C ARG A 138 -0.87 -0.78 6.07
N ALA A 139 -1.35 -1.07 7.28
CA ALA A 139 -2.09 -2.29 7.55
C ALA A 139 -3.38 -2.36 6.72
N ALA A 140 -3.62 -3.50 6.10
CA ALA A 140 -4.86 -3.78 5.38
C ALA A 140 -5.94 -4.27 6.36
N ALA A 141 -7.19 -3.84 6.15
CA ALA A 141 -8.30 -4.19 7.03
C ALA A 141 -8.81 -5.63 6.86
N LEU A 142 -8.61 -6.22 5.69
CA LEU A 142 -9.11 -7.55 5.33
C LEU A 142 -7.95 -8.50 5.00
N PRO A 143 -8.13 -9.82 5.16
CA PRO A 143 -7.07 -10.81 4.90
C PRO A 143 -6.75 -10.99 3.41
N ARG A 144 -7.63 -10.54 2.52
CA ARG A 144 -7.39 -10.42 1.09
C ARG A 144 -7.21 -8.95 0.75
N PHE A 145 -5.98 -8.56 0.44
CA PHE A 145 -5.67 -7.16 0.16
C PHE A 145 -4.68 -7.04 -0.98
N ARG A 146 -4.63 -5.86 -1.57
CA ARG A 146 -3.71 -5.51 -2.65
C ARG A 146 -2.81 -4.40 -2.18
N LYS A 147 -1.52 -4.52 -2.44
CA LYS A 147 -0.52 -3.46 -2.26
C LYS A 147 -0.04 -3.02 -3.63
N LEU A 148 0.01 -1.72 -3.85
CA LEU A 148 0.53 -1.18 -5.09
C LEU A 148 2.02 -1.50 -5.17
N TYR A 149 2.43 -2.15 -6.25
CA TYR A 149 3.82 -2.52 -6.50
C TYR A 149 4.48 -1.57 -7.49
N GLY A 150 3.78 -1.24 -8.58
CA GLY A 150 4.31 -0.35 -9.60
C GLY A 150 3.24 0.01 -10.63
N ARG A 151 3.61 0.88 -11.56
CA ARG A 151 2.75 1.38 -12.64
C ARG A 151 3.46 1.25 -13.98
N ILE A 152 2.72 0.94 -15.02
CA ILE A 152 3.16 1.05 -16.40
C ILE A 152 2.51 2.32 -16.94
N GLU A 153 3.30 3.37 -17.17
CA GLU A 153 2.82 4.71 -17.53
C GLU A 153 2.67 4.90 -19.06
N ARG A 154 2.34 3.83 -19.75
CA ARG A 154 2.11 3.84 -21.20
C ARG A 154 0.85 3.08 -21.54
N ASP A 155 0.19 3.50 -22.62
CA ASP A 155 -0.93 2.77 -23.18
C ASP A 155 -0.45 1.45 -23.77
N ILE A 156 -1.14 0.38 -23.41
CA ILE A 156 -0.83 -0.98 -23.85
C ILE A 156 -1.89 -1.36 -24.86
N PRO A 157 -1.53 -1.58 -26.14
CA PRO A 157 -2.47 -2.02 -27.18
C PRO A 157 -3.13 -3.36 -26.80
N ALA A 158 -4.39 -3.53 -27.20
CA ALA A 158 -5.09 -4.79 -27.00
C ALA A 158 -4.36 -5.94 -27.71
N GLY A 159 -4.23 -7.07 -27.02
CA GLY A 159 -3.51 -8.24 -27.52
C GLY A 159 -2.02 -8.26 -27.22
N THR A 160 -1.46 -7.22 -26.59
CA THR A 160 -0.06 -7.22 -26.14
C THR A 160 0.13 -8.25 -25.04
N GLN A 161 1.12 -9.14 -25.21
CA GLN A 161 1.52 -10.08 -24.18
C GLN A 161 2.53 -9.41 -23.24
N LEU A 162 2.25 -9.46 -21.94
CA LEU A 162 3.14 -8.97 -20.88
C LEU A 162 3.82 -10.18 -20.22
N GLU A 163 5.13 -10.18 -20.21
CA GLU A 163 5.93 -11.21 -19.55
C GLU A 163 6.61 -10.64 -18.32
N PHE A 164 6.33 -11.23 -17.16
CA PHE A 164 6.93 -10.87 -15.89
C PHE A 164 7.86 -11.97 -15.41
N GLN A 165 9.08 -11.60 -15.05
CA GLN A 165 9.95 -12.45 -14.27
C GLN A 165 9.67 -12.21 -12.79
N VAL A 166 9.41 -13.30 -12.05
CA VAL A 166 9.05 -13.23 -10.63
C VAL A 166 10.11 -13.91 -9.80
N LYS A 167 10.76 -13.15 -8.91
CA LYS A 167 11.63 -13.69 -7.85
C LYS A 167 10.79 -13.82 -6.58
N ALA A 168 10.35 -15.05 -6.30
CA ALA A 168 9.45 -15.36 -5.21
C ALA A 168 10.23 -15.55 -3.89
N ASN A 169 10.49 -14.48 -3.17
CA ASN A 169 11.25 -14.48 -1.92
C ASN A 169 10.34 -14.58 -0.68
N PHE A 170 9.11 -14.05 -0.77
CA PHE A 170 8.17 -14.04 0.35
C PHE A 170 7.60 -15.44 0.58
N PHE A 171 7.92 -16.02 1.74
CA PHE A 171 7.45 -17.35 2.10
C PHE A 171 5.95 -17.32 2.46
N VAL A 172 5.16 -18.17 1.81
CA VAL A 172 3.74 -18.37 2.09
C VAL A 172 3.51 -19.83 2.47
N ASN A 173 3.09 -20.04 3.73
CA ASN A 173 2.72 -21.36 4.21
C ASN A 173 1.20 -21.56 4.08
N ASN A 174 0.76 -22.40 3.15
CA ASN A 174 -0.67 -22.64 2.85
C ASN A 174 -1.48 -21.36 2.50
N MET A 175 -0.80 -20.31 2.06
CA MET A 175 -1.42 -19.08 1.59
C MET A 175 -1.13 -18.90 0.10
N GLU A 176 -1.98 -18.16 -0.58
CA GLU A 176 -1.79 -17.79 -1.97
C GLU A 176 -1.23 -16.38 -2.08
N LYS A 177 -0.42 -16.16 -3.10
CA LYS A 177 0.01 -14.82 -3.52
C LYS A 177 -0.17 -14.68 -5.02
N ALA A 178 -0.54 -13.50 -5.48
CA ALA A 178 -0.78 -13.24 -6.88
C ALA A 178 -0.30 -11.87 -7.31
N LEU A 179 0.12 -11.76 -8.55
CA LEU A 179 0.35 -10.50 -9.23
C LEU A 179 -0.93 -10.11 -9.98
N VAL A 180 -1.45 -8.92 -9.70
CA VAL A 180 -2.66 -8.41 -10.34
C VAL A 180 -2.31 -7.21 -11.20
N VAL A 181 -2.52 -7.34 -12.50
CA VAL A 181 -2.40 -6.25 -13.47
C VAL A 181 -3.79 -5.73 -13.79
N THR A 182 -4.03 -4.44 -13.65
CA THR A 182 -5.33 -3.82 -13.90
C THR A 182 -5.17 -2.44 -14.50
N THR A 183 -6.10 -2.05 -15.36
CA THR A 183 -6.19 -0.66 -15.81
C THR A 183 -6.71 0.22 -14.70
N THR A 184 -6.11 1.39 -14.54
CA THR A 184 -6.52 2.40 -13.55
C THR A 184 -6.78 3.73 -14.25
N ASN A 185 -7.71 4.49 -13.70
CA ASN A 185 -7.94 5.88 -14.06
C ASN A 185 -7.73 6.76 -12.82
N TRP A 186 -7.95 8.07 -12.95
CA TRP A 186 -7.80 9.03 -11.85
C TRP A 186 -8.69 8.69 -10.62
N LEU A 187 -9.80 7.96 -10.82
CA LEU A 187 -10.71 7.51 -9.76
C LEU A 187 -10.30 6.16 -9.15
N GLY A 188 -9.28 5.49 -9.69
CA GLY A 188 -8.80 4.18 -9.25
C GLY A 188 -9.05 3.06 -10.25
N GLY A 189 -9.03 1.82 -9.78
CA GLY A 189 -9.26 0.64 -10.63
C GLY A 189 -10.71 0.50 -11.08
N ARG A 190 -10.93 -0.21 -12.20
CA ARG A 190 -12.26 -0.46 -12.76
C ARG A 190 -13.12 -1.27 -11.78
N ASN A 191 -14.18 -0.63 -11.26
CA ASN A 191 -15.20 -1.28 -10.44
C ASN A 191 -16.58 -1.09 -11.08
N LEU A 192 -17.01 -2.10 -11.84
CA LEU A 192 -18.30 -2.08 -12.54
C LEU A 192 -19.50 -2.02 -11.58
N PHE A 193 -19.40 -2.71 -10.44
CA PHE A 193 -20.48 -2.70 -9.44
C PHE A 193 -20.70 -1.29 -8.90
N LEU A 194 -19.63 -0.60 -8.51
CA LEU A 194 -19.72 0.77 -8.01
C LEU A 194 -20.29 1.73 -9.06
N GLY A 195 -19.83 1.61 -10.30
CA GLY A 195 -20.34 2.41 -11.42
C GLY A 195 -21.84 2.23 -11.64
N TRP A 196 -22.32 1.01 -11.75
CA TRP A 196 -23.74 0.73 -11.92
C TRP A 196 -24.58 1.11 -10.70
N SER A 197 -24.04 0.99 -9.47
CA SER A 197 -24.72 1.45 -8.26
C SER A 197 -24.95 2.95 -8.28
N TYR A 198 -23.96 3.75 -8.67
CA TYR A 198 -24.15 5.20 -8.80
C TYR A 198 -25.17 5.57 -9.88
N VAL A 199 -25.15 4.89 -11.02
CA VAL A 199 -26.14 5.10 -12.08
C VAL A 199 -27.53 4.77 -11.55
N GLY A 200 -27.71 3.63 -10.88
CA GLY A 200 -29.01 3.23 -10.33
C GLY A 200 -29.55 4.23 -9.31
N VAL A 201 -28.73 4.65 -8.36
CA VAL A 201 -29.12 5.67 -7.37
C VAL A 201 -29.42 7.01 -8.04
N GLY A 202 -28.62 7.40 -9.04
CA GLY A 202 -28.86 8.65 -9.79
C GLY A 202 -30.22 8.66 -10.49
N VAL A 203 -30.57 7.57 -11.18
CA VAL A 203 -31.86 7.41 -11.84
C VAL A 203 -33.01 7.46 -10.81
N PHE A 204 -32.85 6.77 -9.68
CA PHE A 204 -33.83 6.78 -8.61
C PHE A 204 -34.08 8.19 -8.06
N CYS A 205 -33.05 8.94 -7.73
CA CYS A 205 -33.15 10.33 -7.28
C CYS A 205 -33.82 11.23 -8.32
N LEU A 206 -33.52 11.03 -9.60
CA LEU A 206 -34.15 11.82 -10.68
C LEU A 206 -35.62 11.55 -10.80
N LEU A 207 -36.07 10.29 -10.67
CA LEU A 207 -37.50 9.94 -10.65
C LEU A 207 -38.25 10.62 -9.48
N PHE A 208 -37.64 10.62 -8.30
CA PHE A 208 -38.22 11.33 -7.13
C PHE A 208 -38.28 12.84 -7.36
N ALA A 209 -37.23 13.43 -7.92
CA ALA A 209 -37.23 14.86 -8.23
C ALA A 209 -38.37 15.24 -9.19
N ILE A 210 -38.56 14.44 -10.25
CA ILE A 210 -39.67 14.63 -11.21
C ILE A 210 -41.03 14.49 -10.49
N ALA A 211 -41.19 13.44 -9.69
CA ALA A 211 -42.45 13.22 -8.94
C ALA A 211 -42.78 14.40 -7.99
N PHE A 212 -41.79 14.95 -7.30
CA PHE A 212 -41.96 16.11 -6.45
C PHE A 212 -42.30 17.39 -7.25
N ILE A 213 -41.66 17.60 -8.41
CA ILE A 213 -41.96 18.72 -9.28
C ILE A 213 -43.40 18.64 -9.79
N VAL A 214 -43.80 17.46 -10.29
CA VAL A 214 -45.19 17.24 -10.76
C VAL A 214 -46.20 17.49 -9.62
N LYS A 215 -45.92 16.95 -8.43
CA LYS A 215 -46.78 17.18 -7.26
C LYS A 215 -46.87 18.66 -6.88
N GLN A 216 -45.76 19.39 -6.93
CA GLN A 216 -45.77 20.83 -6.62
C GLN A 216 -46.51 21.65 -7.67
N LEU A 217 -46.47 21.25 -8.94
CA LEU A 217 -47.22 21.94 -10.01
C LEU A 217 -48.71 21.61 -10.01
N THR A 218 -49.09 20.35 -9.68
CA THR A 218 -50.51 19.93 -9.70
C THR A 218 -51.22 20.21 -8.41
N CYS A 219 -50.57 20.09 -7.25
CA CYS A 219 -51.16 20.28 -5.92
C CYS A 219 -50.24 21.13 -5.04
N PRO A 220 -50.03 22.42 -5.32
CA PRO A 220 -49.16 23.25 -4.50
C PRO A 220 -49.74 23.40 -3.08
N ARG A 221 -48.88 23.21 -2.07
CA ARG A 221 -49.27 23.49 -0.67
C ARG A 221 -49.31 24.98 -0.43
N LYS A 222 -50.43 25.46 0.14
CA LYS A 222 -50.52 26.86 0.61
C LYS A 222 -49.70 26.99 1.90
N LEU A 223 -48.87 28.03 1.97
CA LEU A 223 -48.12 28.36 3.18
C LEU A 223 -49.11 28.70 4.30
N GLY A 224 -49.03 28.00 5.45
CA GLY A 224 -49.90 28.22 6.59
C GLY A 224 -51.05 27.21 6.76
N ASP A 225 -51.25 26.25 5.86
CA ASP A 225 -52.27 25.19 6.01
C ASP A 225 -51.71 24.08 6.94
N VAL A 226 -51.85 24.30 8.24
CA VAL A 226 -51.57 23.28 9.26
C VAL A 226 -52.89 22.49 9.45
N LYS A 227 -53.05 21.37 8.73
CA LYS A 227 -54.07 20.38 9.09
C LYS A 227 -53.54 19.52 10.22
N TYR A 228 -54.09 19.70 11.42
CA TYR A 228 -53.98 18.77 12.52
C TYR A 228 -54.74 17.48 12.20
#